data_e3cae5f403e9f3f34fae17e650be4887
#
_entry.id   e3cae5f403e9f3f34fae17e650be4887
#
_cell.length_a   1.000
_cell.length_b   1.000
_cell.length_c   1.000
_cell.angle_alpha   90.00
_cell.angle_beta   90.00
_cell.angle_gamma   90.00
#
_symmetry.space_group_name_H-M   'P 1'
#
loop_
_entity.id
_entity.type
_entity.pdbx_description
1 polymer ?
#
loop_
_entity_poly.entity_id
_entity_poly.type
_entity_poly.pdbx_seq_one_letter_code
_entity_poly.pdbx_strand_id
1 'polypeptide(L)'
;MEFQTEAYRWLDEEHALVIDHKKGIRRWTHPSARTMHGKVLFSSYATRYVADLRKRDGSELSGRSKRIQKAALDKLLPWFGETPMCDVTEEFVNEWYAKACDEVRPSALEHAVWLLKRVMRAATERQPDGGPPLLSSNPCNLVTRKRPSKRREQAPMTRQEIDTLAEGFPEYYRLSIHLALLVGGLRIGEVCGLQLRDIDLDHRLLYVRHSVTQGPDDLGEYRLDETKTPESHRVVPIPAPVCRLIREHIDRFCPDRDPDTMLFHAIRHPERVLNPTTIQRQFRTARKRINREDVTFHSLRATHATMFMIQGGTLRETMDELGHVDVDVAVRCYQRVVP
;
A
#
# COMPACT_ATOMS: atom_id res chain seq x y z
N MET A 1 -2.62 17.87 61.26
CA MET A 1 -3.32 19.03 60.67
C MET A 1 -2.86 19.36 59.25
N GLU A 2 -1.56 19.29 58.90
CA GLU A 2 -1.07 19.59 57.54
C GLU A 2 -1.67 18.68 56.46
N PHE A 3 -1.75 17.38 56.67
CA PHE A 3 -2.31 16.43 55.69
C PHE A 3 -3.79 16.68 55.36
N GLN A 4 -4.59 17.16 56.31
CA GLN A 4 -5.97 17.53 56.03
C GLN A 4 -6.09 18.76 55.15
N THR A 5 -5.24 19.74 55.35
CA THR A 5 -5.20 21.00 54.56
C THR A 5 -4.74 20.75 53.12
N GLU A 6 -3.77 19.85 52.93
CA GLU A 6 -3.33 19.43 51.60
C GLU A 6 -4.40 18.62 50.85
N ALA A 7 -5.09 17.74 51.52
CA ALA A 7 -6.18 16.96 50.94
C ALA A 7 -7.36 17.84 50.47
N TYR A 8 -7.75 18.85 51.30
CA TYR A 8 -8.78 19.81 50.89
C TYR A 8 -8.35 20.68 49.71
N ARG A 9 -7.10 21.17 49.71
CA ARG A 9 -6.55 21.94 48.59
C ARG A 9 -6.57 21.12 47.29
N TRP A 10 -6.14 19.86 47.34
CA TRP A 10 -6.16 18.96 46.22
C TRP A 10 -7.62 18.71 45.71
N LEU A 11 -8.58 18.57 46.64
CA LEU A 11 -9.99 18.36 46.30
C LEU A 11 -10.57 19.60 45.59
N ASP A 12 -10.22 20.80 46.05
CA ASP A 12 -10.65 22.06 45.45
C ASP A 12 -10.07 22.24 44.03
N GLU A 13 -8.80 21.91 43.83
CA GLU A 13 -8.13 21.94 42.54
C GLU A 13 -8.78 20.95 41.57
N GLU A 14 -9.09 19.70 41.99
CA GLU A 14 -9.77 18.72 41.19
C GLU A 14 -11.21 19.15 40.83
N HIS A 15 -11.90 19.77 41.78
CA HIS A 15 -13.26 20.26 41.56
C HIS A 15 -13.28 21.40 40.54
N ALA A 16 -12.31 22.30 40.59
CA ALA A 16 -12.13 23.37 39.61
C ALA A 16 -11.90 22.78 38.20
N LEU A 17 -11.05 21.75 38.08
CA LEU A 17 -10.79 21.06 36.79
C LEU A 17 -12.02 20.34 36.25
N VAL A 18 -12.87 19.76 37.10
CA VAL A 18 -14.15 19.15 36.69
C VAL A 18 -15.13 20.22 36.20
N ILE A 19 -15.15 21.41 36.83
CA ILE A 19 -15.98 22.53 36.39
C ILE A 19 -15.50 23.04 35.03
N ASP A 20 -14.20 23.19 34.83
CA ASP A 20 -13.60 23.61 33.56
C ASP A 20 -13.88 22.57 32.44
N HIS A 21 -13.87 21.29 32.77
CA HIS A 21 -14.26 20.25 31.84
C HIS A 21 -15.73 20.38 31.40
N LYS A 22 -16.64 20.60 32.36
CA LYS A 22 -18.09 20.81 32.06
C LYS A 22 -18.34 22.06 31.21
N LYS A 23 -17.46 23.08 31.34
CA LYS A 23 -17.52 24.30 30.54
C LYS A 23 -16.79 24.18 29.18
N GLY A 24 -16.15 23.02 28.89
CA GLY A 24 -15.37 22.82 27.66
C GLY A 24 -14.04 23.55 27.61
N ILE A 25 -13.60 24.17 28.71
CA ILE A 25 -12.36 24.97 28.79
C ILE A 25 -11.14 24.07 28.89
N ARG A 26 -11.20 23.03 29.73
CA ARG A 26 -10.10 22.07 29.95
C ARG A 26 -10.65 20.71 30.26
N ARG A 27 -10.05 19.66 29.65
CA ARG A 27 -10.51 18.30 29.87
C ARG A 27 -10.04 17.77 31.21
N TRP A 28 -10.97 17.30 32.05
CA TRP A 28 -10.64 16.60 33.30
C TRP A 28 -10.38 15.10 33.02
N THR A 29 -9.35 14.56 33.61
CA THR A 29 -9.05 13.13 33.66
C THR A 29 -8.91 12.69 35.11
N HIS A 30 -9.35 11.47 35.41
CA HIS A 30 -9.31 10.96 36.78
C HIS A 30 -7.85 10.98 37.33
N PRO A 31 -7.62 11.38 38.57
CA PRO A 31 -6.27 11.48 39.16
C PRO A 31 -5.44 10.21 39.05
N SER A 32 -6.04 9.04 39.25
CA SER A 32 -5.33 7.75 39.06
C SER A 32 -4.88 7.53 37.61
N ALA A 33 -5.60 8.05 36.64
CA ALA A 33 -5.18 8.02 35.25
C ALA A 33 -4.00 8.94 35.00
N ARG A 34 -3.95 10.13 35.64
CA ARG A 34 -2.80 11.05 35.52
C ARG A 34 -1.52 10.47 36.12
N THR A 35 -1.61 9.78 37.27
CA THR A 35 -0.43 9.24 37.97
C THR A 35 0.17 8.02 37.24
N MET A 36 -0.64 7.19 36.62
CA MET A 36 -0.19 6.02 35.85
C MET A 36 0.14 6.34 34.40
N HIS A 37 -0.59 7.27 33.78
CA HIS A 37 -0.50 7.55 32.34
C HIS A 37 0.31 8.81 31.99
N GLY A 38 0.56 9.71 32.95
CA GLY A 38 1.38 10.92 32.75
C GLY A 38 2.84 10.66 32.39
N LYS A 39 3.29 9.38 32.41
CA LYS A 39 4.65 8.97 32.06
C LYS A 39 4.78 8.28 30.70
N VAL A 40 3.67 7.95 30.03
CA VAL A 40 3.72 7.24 28.73
C VAL A 40 3.87 8.27 27.61
N LEU A 41 5.09 8.37 27.07
CA LEU A 41 5.36 9.24 25.93
C LEU A 41 4.75 8.66 24.64
N PHE A 42 4.34 9.56 23.75
CA PHE A 42 3.85 9.17 22.42
C PHE A 42 4.87 8.31 21.67
N SER A 43 6.15 8.65 21.71
CA SER A 43 7.21 7.87 21.05
C SER A 43 7.23 6.42 21.49
N SER A 44 7.19 6.17 22.80
CA SER A 44 7.20 4.82 23.36
C SER A 44 5.95 4.03 22.97
N TYR A 45 4.77 4.65 23.09
CA TYR A 45 3.50 3.99 22.77
C TYR A 45 3.35 3.71 21.29
N ALA A 46 3.59 4.71 20.43
CA ALA A 46 3.43 4.59 18.99
C ALA A 46 4.44 3.62 18.36
N THR A 47 5.69 3.60 18.86
CA THR A 47 6.71 2.65 18.39
C THR A 47 6.29 1.21 18.70
N ARG A 48 5.84 0.93 19.94
CA ARG A 48 5.32 -0.39 20.31
C ARG A 48 4.11 -0.76 19.47
N TYR A 49 3.16 0.15 19.33
CA TYR A 49 1.97 -0.06 18.51
C TYR A 49 2.32 -0.44 17.06
N VAL A 50 3.26 0.25 16.44
CA VAL A 50 3.69 -0.04 15.06
C VAL A 50 4.41 -1.40 14.96
N ALA A 51 5.21 -1.78 15.96
CA ALA A 51 5.88 -3.07 16.02
C ALA A 51 4.89 -4.24 16.13
N ASP A 52 3.80 -4.03 16.87
CA ASP A 52 2.77 -5.04 17.14
C ASP A 52 1.71 -5.14 16.04
N LEU A 53 1.77 -4.28 15.01
CA LEU A 53 0.79 -4.30 13.91
C LEU A 53 0.81 -5.64 13.16
N ARG A 54 -0.38 -6.19 12.99
CA ARG A 54 -0.61 -7.42 12.20
C ARG A 54 -1.66 -7.17 11.11
N LYS A 55 -1.72 -8.06 10.13
CA LYS A 55 -2.82 -8.10 9.18
C LYS A 55 -4.12 -8.54 9.89
N ARG A 56 -5.25 -8.41 9.18
CA ARG A 56 -6.56 -8.81 9.72
C ARG A 56 -6.66 -10.30 10.07
N ASP A 57 -5.89 -11.15 9.40
CA ASP A 57 -5.78 -12.59 9.63
C ASP A 57 -4.78 -12.96 10.76
N GLY A 58 -4.21 -11.97 11.44
CA GLY A 58 -3.21 -12.15 12.49
C GLY A 58 -1.78 -12.34 11.98
N SER A 59 -1.56 -12.51 10.68
CA SER A 59 -0.24 -12.68 10.10
C SER A 59 0.56 -11.37 10.09
N GLU A 60 1.88 -11.47 9.92
CA GLU A 60 2.76 -10.31 9.86
C GLU A 60 2.47 -9.40 8.67
N LEU A 61 2.70 -8.11 8.85
CA LEU A 61 2.68 -7.16 7.75
C LEU A 61 3.79 -7.46 6.76
N SER A 62 3.51 -7.24 5.45
CA SER A 62 4.56 -7.27 4.43
C SER A 62 5.64 -6.22 4.71
N GLY A 63 6.89 -6.48 4.26
CA GLY A 63 7.99 -5.53 4.43
C GLY A 63 7.68 -4.13 3.89
N ARG A 64 6.97 -4.04 2.76
CA ARG A 64 6.49 -2.76 2.23
C ARG A 64 5.53 -2.06 3.19
N SER A 65 4.58 -2.80 3.79
CA SER A 65 3.65 -2.23 4.77
C SER A 65 4.37 -1.78 6.03
N LYS A 66 5.31 -2.58 6.56
CA LYS A 66 6.14 -2.20 7.71
C LYS A 66 6.89 -0.88 7.45
N ARG A 67 7.51 -0.72 6.26
CA ARG A 67 8.20 0.54 5.89
C ARG A 67 7.27 1.73 5.76
N ILE A 68 6.07 1.55 5.23
CA ILE A 68 5.07 2.64 5.15
C ILE A 68 4.70 3.09 6.56
N GLN A 69 4.47 2.14 7.50
CA GLN A 69 4.15 2.48 8.88
C GLN A 69 5.32 3.17 9.59
N LYS A 70 6.55 2.67 9.42
CA LYS A 70 7.76 3.30 9.95
C LYS A 70 7.94 4.72 9.42
N ALA A 71 7.85 4.91 8.10
CA ALA A 71 7.96 6.23 7.49
C ALA A 71 6.85 7.20 7.94
N ALA A 72 5.65 6.70 8.22
CA ALA A 72 4.56 7.49 8.80
C ALA A 72 4.88 7.89 10.24
N LEU A 73 5.40 6.95 11.06
CA LEU A 73 5.83 7.22 12.43
C LEU A 73 6.95 8.26 12.48
N ASP A 74 7.94 8.15 11.60
CA ASP A 74 9.07 9.10 11.50
C ASP A 74 8.61 10.54 11.19
N LYS A 75 7.40 10.72 10.63
CA LYS A 75 6.79 12.05 10.43
C LYS A 75 6.06 12.58 11.66
N LEU A 76 5.65 11.70 12.56
CA LEU A 76 4.94 12.06 13.80
C LEU A 76 5.90 12.32 14.97
N LEU A 77 6.98 11.56 15.06
CA LEU A 77 7.91 11.62 16.20
C LEU A 77 8.50 13.02 16.47
N PRO A 78 8.90 13.82 15.47
CA PRO A 78 9.44 15.17 15.74
C PRO A 78 8.47 16.10 16.44
N TRP A 79 7.15 15.87 16.33
CA TRP A 79 6.11 16.69 16.92
C TRP A 79 5.55 16.11 18.21
N PHE A 80 5.22 14.84 18.19
CA PHE A 80 4.51 14.18 19.28
C PHE A 80 5.42 13.38 20.20
N GLY A 81 6.66 13.07 19.77
CA GLY A 81 7.50 12.05 20.39
C GLY A 81 7.70 12.23 21.90
N GLU A 82 8.04 13.44 22.32
CA GLU A 82 8.31 13.78 23.72
C GLU A 82 7.03 14.19 24.49
N THR A 83 5.88 14.18 23.82
CA THR A 83 4.61 14.57 24.44
C THR A 83 4.01 13.36 25.15
N PRO A 84 3.62 13.46 26.43
CA PRO A 84 2.82 12.44 27.09
C PRO A 84 1.51 12.19 26.36
N MET A 85 1.08 10.93 26.25
CA MET A 85 -0.15 10.56 25.54
C MET A 85 -1.38 11.35 26.01
N CYS A 86 -1.49 11.60 27.32
CA CYS A 86 -2.58 12.35 27.92
C CYS A 86 -2.60 13.84 27.55
N ASP A 87 -1.46 14.40 27.12
CA ASP A 87 -1.30 15.82 26.78
C ASP A 87 -1.49 16.09 25.28
N VAL A 88 -1.69 15.07 24.48
CA VAL A 88 -2.04 15.23 23.07
C VAL A 88 -3.50 15.67 22.94
N THR A 89 -3.69 16.96 22.71
CA THR A 89 -5.01 17.60 22.55
C THR A 89 -5.42 17.68 21.08
N GLU A 90 -6.70 17.99 20.85
CA GLU A 90 -7.22 18.23 19.48
C GLU A 90 -6.58 19.47 18.87
N GLU A 91 -6.35 20.52 19.66
CA GLU A 91 -5.65 21.73 19.22
C GLU A 91 -4.23 21.42 18.76
N PHE A 92 -3.50 20.63 19.54
CA PHE A 92 -2.13 20.23 19.19
C PHE A 92 -2.06 19.41 17.92
N VAL A 93 -3.03 18.50 17.72
CA VAL A 93 -3.17 17.72 16.48
C VAL A 93 -3.49 18.61 15.28
N ASN A 94 -4.37 19.60 15.45
CA ASN A 94 -4.73 20.56 14.39
C ASN A 94 -3.56 21.47 14.01
N GLU A 95 -2.79 21.96 15.00
CA GLU A 95 -1.59 22.75 14.79
C GLU A 95 -0.54 21.97 13.97
N TRP A 96 -0.25 20.72 14.40
CA TRP A 96 0.62 19.83 13.63
C TRP A 96 0.14 19.66 12.19
N TYR A 97 -1.15 19.38 12.00
CA TYR A 97 -1.70 19.13 10.67
C TYR A 97 -1.59 20.33 9.75
N ALA A 98 -1.87 21.53 10.27
CA ALA A 98 -1.74 22.78 9.52
C ALA A 98 -0.31 22.95 8.97
N LYS A 99 0.71 22.78 9.81
CA LYS A 99 2.12 22.89 9.42
C LYS A 99 2.55 21.76 8.50
N ALA A 100 2.16 20.52 8.81
CA ALA A 100 2.50 19.35 8.00
C ALA A 100 1.91 19.40 6.58
N CYS A 101 0.81 20.12 6.36
CA CYS A 101 0.25 20.35 5.02
C CYS A 101 1.20 21.05 4.07
N ASP A 102 2.07 21.91 4.58
CA ASP A 102 3.02 22.69 3.79
C ASP A 102 4.37 21.98 3.63
N GLU A 103 4.80 21.22 4.64
CA GLU A 103 6.12 20.60 4.71
C GLU A 103 6.15 19.16 4.15
N VAL A 104 5.04 18.43 4.23
CA VAL A 104 5.00 16.99 3.93
C VAL A 104 4.27 16.72 2.62
N ARG A 105 4.81 15.82 1.80
CA ARG A 105 4.12 15.38 0.57
C ARG A 105 2.75 14.80 0.89
N PRO A 106 1.71 15.09 0.08
CA PRO A 106 0.32 14.71 0.37
C PRO A 106 0.10 13.25 0.72
N SER A 107 0.73 12.33 -0.02
CA SER A 107 0.59 10.89 0.23
C SER A 107 1.27 10.45 1.53
N ALA A 108 2.40 11.05 1.88
CA ALA A 108 3.08 10.76 3.14
C ALA A 108 2.31 11.33 4.33
N LEU A 109 1.73 12.53 4.17
CA LEU A 109 0.87 13.14 5.18
C LEU A 109 -0.39 12.29 5.43
N GLU A 110 -1.01 11.78 4.37
CA GLU A 110 -2.18 10.90 4.48
C GLU A 110 -1.86 9.64 5.31
N HIS A 111 -0.71 9.00 5.06
CA HIS A 111 -0.26 7.86 5.86
C HIS A 111 0.03 8.24 7.31
N ALA A 112 0.64 9.40 7.56
CA ALA A 112 0.92 9.87 8.92
C ALA A 112 -0.37 10.18 9.70
N VAL A 113 -1.34 10.87 9.08
CA VAL A 113 -2.66 11.13 9.67
C VAL A 113 -3.39 9.82 9.98
N TRP A 114 -3.35 8.87 9.05
CA TRP A 114 -4.02 7.59 9.24
C TRP A 114 -3.38 6.78 10.38
N LEU A 115 -2.06 6.79 10.48
CA LEU A 115 -1.36 6.17 11.60
C LEU A 115 -1.69 6.86 12.93
N LEU A 116 -1.65 8.20 12.98
CA LEU A 116 -2.00 8.96 14.18
C LEU A 116 -3.41 8.63 14.68
N LYS A 117 -4.40 8.63 13.77
CA LYS A 117 -5.77 8.25 14.11
C LYS A 117 -5.88 6.87 14.73
N ARG A 118 -5.11 5.91 14.22
CA ARG A 118 -5.10 4.53 14.74
C ARG A 118 -4.41 4.41 16.09
N VAL A 119 -3.25 5.06 16.24
CA VAL A 119 -2.52 5.09 17.52
C VAL A 119 -3.40 5.70 18.61
N MET A 120 -4.02 6.86 18.34
CA MET A 120 -4.90 7.52 19.29
C MET A 120 -6.16 6.71 19.60
N ARG A 121 -6.72 6.01 18.60
CA ARG A 121 -7.85 5.11 18.82
C ARG A 121 -7.46 3.94 19.72
N ALA A 122 -6.33 3.28 19.46
CA ALA A 122 -5.86 2.17 20.29
C ALA A 122 -5.61 2.62 21.74
N ALA A 123 -5.18 3.86 21.95
CA ALA A 123 -5.00 4.43 23.28
C ALA A 123 -6.34 4.66 24.04
N THR A 124 -7.47 4.71 23.35
CA THR A 124 -8.82 4.77 23.98
C THR A 124 -9.40 3.40 24.28
N GLU A 125 -8.75 2.34 23.86
CA GLU A 125 -9.16 0.95 24.12
C GLU A 125 -8.42 0.40 25.36
N ARG A 126 -8.92 -0.70 25.93
CA ARG A 126 -8.23 -1.40 27.02
C ARG A 126 -6.86 -1.87 26.52
N GLN A 127 -5.82 -1.64 27.31
CA GLN A 127 -4.46 -1.97 26.87
C GLN A 127 -4.27 -3.51 26.83
N PRO A 128 -3.35 -4.02 25.97
CA PRO A 128 -3.10 -5.47 25.84
C PRO A 128 -2.65 -6.16 27.12
N ASP A 129 -2.05 -5.42 28.06
CA ASP A 129 -1.64 -5.87 29.38
C ASP A 129 -2.80 -5.91 30.41
N GLY A 130 -4.03 -5.63 29.94
CA GLY A 130 -5.22 -5.55 30.79
C GLY A 130 -5.39 -4.22 31.49
N GLY A 131 -4.47 -3.26 31.31
CA GLY A 131 -4.55 -1.92 31.86
C GLY A 131 -5.72 -1.10 31.33
N PRO A 132 -6.09 -0.01 32.04
CA PRO A 132 -7.16 0.87 31.59
C PRO A 132 -6.74 1.66 30.32
N PRO A 133 -7.70 2.23 29.57
CA PRO A 133 -7.42 3.12 28.47
C PRO A 133 -6.52 4.29 28.87
N LEU A 134 -5.53 4.63 28.03
CA LEU A 134 -4.66 5.78 28.25
C LEU A 134 -5.36 7.13 27.98
N LEU A 135 -6.34 7.10 27.08
CA LEU A 135 -7.14 8.25 26.68
C LEU A 135 -8.62 7.95 26.87
N SER A 136 -9.38 8.93 27.31
CA SER A 136 -10.83 8.82 27.43
C SER A 136 -11.56 9.02 26.09
N SER A 137 -10.93 9.69 25.11
CA SER A 137 -11.43 9.81 23.73
C SER A 137 -10.27 10.11 22.78
N ASN A 138 -10.51 9.84 21.51
CA ASN A 138 -9.51 10.09 20.46
C ASN A 138 -9.42 11.60 20.15
N PRO A 139 -8.27 12.27 20.38
CA PRO A 139 -8.10 13.69 20.04
C PRO A 139 -7.91 13.93 18.54
N CYS A 140 -7.73 12.89 17.74
CA CYS A 140 -7.45 13.03 16.32
C CYS A 140 -8.74 13.05 15.49
N ASN A 141 -9.53 14.12 15.60
CA ASN A 141 -10.76 14.35 14.84
C ASN A 141 -10.54 15.11 13.53
N LEU A 142 -9.33 15.00 12.95
CA LEU A 142 -8.96 15.72 11.75
C LEU A 142 -9.94 15.48 10.61
N VAL A 143 -10.55 16.56 10.10
CA VAL A 143 -11.19 16.60 8.80
C VAL A 143 -10.09 16.80 7.76
N THR A 144 -9.62 15.71 7.18
CA THR A 144 -8.59 15.79 6.14
C THR A 144 -9.17 16.50 4.92
N ARG A 145 -8.50 17.54 4.46
CA ARG A 145 -8.88 18.20 3.19
C ARG A 145 -8.82 17.13 2.09
N LYS A 146 -9.96 16.77 1.55
CA LYS A 146 -10.02 15.98 0.31
C LYS A 146 -9.34 16.82 -0.76
N ARG A 147 -8.06 16.59 -1.00
CA ARG A 147 -7.45 17.16 -2.20
C ARG A 147 -8.15 16.50 -3.38
N PRO A 148 -8.64 17.27 -4.35
CA PRO A 148 -9.13 16.68 -5.57
C PRO A 148 -7.98 15.82 -6.09
N SER A 149 -8.16 14.52 -6.13
CA SER A 149 -7.21 13.67 -6.80
C SER A 149 -7.22 14.16 -8.24
N LYS A 150 -6.16 14.82 -8.68
CA LYS A 150 -5.87 15.01 -10.10
C LYS A 150 -5.49 13.63 -10.67
N ARG A 151 -6.36 12.64 -10.49
CA ARG A 151 -6.33 11.47 -11.34
C ARG A 151 -6.72 11.99 -12.72
N ARG A 152 -5.72 12.39 -13.49
CA ARG A 152 -5.88 12.55 -14.93
C ARG A 152 -6.50 11.25 -15.40
N GLU A 153 -7.67 11.34 -16.01
CA GLU A 153 -8.25 10.22 -16.72
C GLU A 153 -7.23 9.81 -17.77
N GLN A 154 -6.60 8.66 -17.54
CA GLN A 154 -5.62 8.13 -18.47
C GLN A 154 -6.41 7.42 -19.57
N ALA A 155 -6.41 7.97 -20.76
CA ALA A 155 -6.95 7.28 -21.91
C ALA A 155 -6.18 5.94 -22.10
N PRO A 156 -6.87 4.85 -22.46
CA PRO A 156 -6.23 3.60 -22.82
C PRO A 156 -5.16 3.85 -23.90
N MET A 157 -4.09 3.07 -23.85
CA MET A 157 -3.05 3.15 -24.89
C MET A 157 -3.57 2.58 -26.21
N THR A 158 -3.28 3.26 -27.28
CA THR A 158 -3.57 2.79 -28.64
C THR A 158 -2.63 1.66 -29.05
N ARG A 159 -3.00 0.91 -30.07
CA ARG A 159 -2.14 -0.16 -30.62
C ARG A 159 -0.77 0.38 -31.02
N GLN A 160 -0.74 1.50 -31.72
CA GLN A 160 0.50 2.13 -32.18
C GLN A 160 1.40 2.56 -31.00
N GLU A 161 0.81 3.15 -29.95
CA GLU A 161 1.55 3.51 -28.73
C GLU A 161 2.15 2.27 -28.05
N ILE A 162 1.44 1.16 -28.02
CA ILE A 162 1.90 -0.10 -27.41
C ILE A 162 3.07 -0.67 -28.22
N ASP A 163 2.97 -0.74 -29.55
CA ASP A 163 4.02 -1.25 -30.42
C ASP A 163 5.29 -0.40 -30.29
N THR A 164 5.17 0.94 -30.34
CA THR A 164 6.29 1.87 -30.14
C THR A 164 6.90 1.76 -28.73
N LEU A 165 6.05 1.55 -27.71
CA LEU A 165 6.49 1.35 -26.34
C LEU A 165 7.32 0.05 -26.22
N ALA A 166 6.82 -1.05 -26.80
CA ALA A 166 7.48 -2.35 -26.78
C ALA A 166 8.84 -2.32 -27.52
N GLU A 167 8.93 -1.63 -28.65
CA GLU A 167 10.18 -1.40 -29.37
C GLU A 167 11.21 -0.60 -28.55
N GLY A 168 10.72 0.26 -27.65
CA GLY A 168 11.56 1.03 -26.74
C GLY A 168 12.14 0.22 -25.57
N PHE A 169 11.68 -1.03 -25.37
CA PHE A 169 12.21 -1.92 -24.35
C PHE A 169 13.43 -2.71 -24.83
N PRO A 170 14.40 -2.96 -23.93
CA PRO A 170 15.42 -3.98 -24.21
C PRO A 170 14.74 -5.31 -24.52
N GLU A 171 15.28 -6.04 -25.49
CA GLU A 171 14.66 -7.24 -26.04
C GLU A 171 14.26 -8.26 -24.96
N TYR A 172 15.14 -8.50 -23.98
CA TYR A 172 14.89 -9.38 -22.85
C TYR A 172 13.63 -9.02 -22.05
N TYR A 173 13.31 -7.75 -21.87
CA TYR A 173 12.15 -7.32 -21.08
C TYR A 173 10.90 -7.06 -21.94
N ARG A 174 11.01 -7.08 -23.27
CA ARG A 174 9.92 -6.71 -24.19
C ARG A 174 8.67 -7.56 -23.99
N LEU A 175 8.84 -8.87 -23.79
CA LEU A 175 7.73 -9.79 -23.55
C LEU A 175 6.87 -9.36 -22.35
N SER A 176 7.43 -8.70 -21.33
CA SER A 176 6.69 -8.24 -20.15
C SER A 176 5.54 -7.29 -20.49
N ILE A 177 5.69 -6.49 -21.55
CA ILE A 177 4.64 -5.58 -22.06
C ILE A 177 3.47 -6.38 -22.60
N HIS A 178 3.76 -7.38 -23.45
CA HIS A 178 2.73 -8.21 -24.08
C HIS A 178 1.99 -9.07 -23.05
N LEU A 179 2.70 -9.61 -22.05
CA LEU A 179 2.09 -10.37 -20.97
C LEU A 179 1.15 -9.49 -20.13
N ALA A 180 1.62 -8.32 -19.71
CA ALA A 180 0.80 -7.42 -18.90
C ALA A 180 -0.41 -6.84 -19.64
N LEU A 181 -0.33 -6.73 -20.97
CA LEU A 181 -1.40 -6.17 -21.79
C LEU A 181 -2.35 -7.21 -22.34
N LEU A 182 -1.85 -8.38 -22.79
CA LEU A 182 -2.62 -9.32 -23.60
C LEU A 182 -2.96 -10.63 -22.87
N VAL A 183 -2.37 -10.85 -21.68
CA VAL A 183 -2.58 -12.09 -20.92
C VAL A 183 -3.09 -11.74 -19.53
N GLY A 184 -4.40 -11.61 -19.38
CA GLY A 184 -5.07 -11.39 -18.10
C GLY A 184 -4.66 -10.14 -17.33
N GLY A 185 -4.10 -9.13 -18.00
CA GLY A 185 -3.74 -7.86 -17.34
C GLY A 185 -2.81 -8.01 -16.14
N LEU A 186 -1.75 -8.79 -16.26
CA LEU A 186 -0.85 -9.15 -15.16
C LEU A 186 -0.28 -7.94 -14.43
N ARG A 187 -0.20 -8.03 -13.10
CA ARG A 187 0.54 -7.08 -12.28
C ARG A 187 2.05 -7.25 -12.49
N ILE A 188 2.83 -6.18 -12.35
CA ILE A 188 4.28 -6.23 -12.57
C ILE A 188 4.98 -7.30 -11.69
N GLY A 189 4.55 -7.46 -10.45
CA GLY A 189 5.09 -8.50 -9.57
C GLY A 189 4.74 -9.91 -10.04
N GLU A 190 3.52 -10.10 -10.60
CA GLU A 190 3.09 -11.36 -11.21
C GLU A 190 3.94 -11.68 -12.44
N VAL A 191 4.16 -10.69 -13.34
CA VAL A 191 5.05 -10.84 -14.50
C VAL A 191 6.47 -11.26 -14.08
N CYS A 192 7.02 -10.59 -13.07
CA CYS A 192 8.36 -10.94 -12.55
C CYS A 192 8.39 -12.30 -11.83
N GLY A 193 7.23 -12.80 -11.39
CA GLY A 193 7.10 -14.05 -10.63
C GLY A 193 6.77 -15.27 -11.47
N LEU A 194 6.65 -15.14 -12.80
CA LEU A 194 6.35 -16.27 -13.68
C LEU A 194 7.53 -17.24 -13.77
N GLN A 195 7.21 -18.52 -13.63
CA GLN A 195 8.11 -19.64 -13.86
C GLN A 195 7.69 -20.41 -15.12
N LEU A 196 8.58 -21.20 -15.71
CA LEU A 196 8.28 -21.98 -16.91
C LEU A 196 7.10 -22.95 -16.70
N ARG A 197 7.00 -23.54 -15.51
CA ARG A 197 5.86 -24.42 -15.12
C ARG A 197 4.50 -23.72 -15.05
N ASP A 198 4.50 -22.39 -15.05
CA ASP A 198 3.26 -21.61 -15.04
C ASP A 198 2.69 -21.40 -16.45
N ILE A 199 3.39 -21.86 -17.48
CA ILE A 199 3.08 -21.60 -18.89
C ILE A 199 2.77 -22.90 -19.61
N ASP A 200 1.53 -23.12 -19.95
CA ASP A 200 1.08 -24.25 -20.79
C ASP A 200 0.80 -23.74 -22.21
N LEU A 201 1.79 -23.88 -23.08
CA LEU A 201 1.69 -23.42 -24.47
C LEU A 201 0.82 -24.33 -25.34
N ASP A 202 0.63 -25.58 -24.96
CA ASP A 202 -0.16 -26.56 -25.70
C ASP A 202 -1.66 -26.28 -25.53
N HIS A 203 -2.08 -26.02 -24.28
CA HIS A 203 -3.44 -25.62 -23.97
C HIS A 203 -3.64 -24.11 -24.01
N ARG A 204 -2.59 -23.33 -24.20
CA ARG A 204 -2.58 -21.86 -24.22
C ARG A 204 -3.12 -21.26 -22.93
N LEU A 205 -2.63 -21.74 -21.80
CA LEU A 205 -3.01 -21.31 -20.46
C LEU A 205 -1.79 -20.77 -19.70
N LEU A 206 -2.00 -19.72 -18.91
CA LEU A 206 -1.03 -19.20 -17.98
C LEU A 206 -1.62 -19.23 -16.57
N TYR A 207 -0.86 -19.81 -15.65
CA TYR A 207 -1.22 -19.96 -14.24
C TYR A 207 -0.56 -18.85 -13.43
N VAL A 208 -1.33 -17.94 -12.87
CA VAL A 208 -0.83 -16.89 -11.98
C VAL A 208 -0.83 -17.42 -10.56
N ARG A 209 0.34 -17.82 -10.05
CA ARG A 209 0.51 -18.43 -8.71
C ARG A 209 1.38 -17.58 -7.79
N HIS A 210 2.36 -16.90 -8.35
CA HIS A 210 3.40 -16.21 -7.62
C HIS A 210 3.47 -14.73 -7.98
N SER A 211 4.10 -13.97 -7.10
CA SER A 211 4.41 -12.57 -7.33
C SER A 211 5.75 -12.22 -6.68
N VAL A 212 6.59 -11.51 -7.37
CA VAL A 212 7.80 -10.96 -6.76
C VAL A 212 7.43 -9.77 -5.89
N THR A 213 7.71 -9.91 -4.61
CA THR A 213 7.45 -8.89 -3.59
C THR A 213 8.74 -8.49 -2.88
N GLN A 214 8.70 -7.37 -2.17
CA GLN A 214 9.82 -6.93 -1.37
C GLN A 214 9.78 -7.68 -0.03
N GLY A 215 10.91 -8.31 0.33
CA GLY A 215 11.07 -9.04 1.59
C GLY A 215 10.78 -8.19 2.83
N PRO A 216 10.57 -8.85 3.99
CA PRO A 216 10.26 -8.18 5.25
C PRO A 216 11.42 -7.36 5.81
N ASP A 217 12.64 -7.67 5.39
CA ASP A 217 13.85 -7.08 5.92
C ASP A 217 14.15 -5.71 5.33
N ASP A 218 14.82 -4.85 6.09
CA ASP A 218 15.22 -3.49 5.66
C ASP A 218 16.24 -3.51 4.49
N LEU A 219 16.77 -4.69 4.13
CA LEU A 219 17.75 -4.89 3.06
C LEU A 219 17.20 -4.65 1.65
N GLY A 220 15.89 -4.49 1.50
CA GLY A 220 15.28 -4.18 0.21
C GLY A 220 15.30 -5.32 -0.81
N GLU A 221 15.63 -6.53 -0.38
CA GLU A 221 15.65 -7.70 -1.24
C GLU A 221 14.26 -8.08 -1.73
N TYR A 222 14.20 -8.55 -2.98
CA TYR A 222 12.98 -9.06 -3.58
C TYR A 222 13.00 -10.58 -3.54
N ARG A 223 11.85 -11.17 -3.29
CA ARG A 223 11.66 -12.61 -3.26
C ARG A 223 10.40 -13.02 -3.99
N LEU A 224 10.35 -14.27 -4.39
CA LEU A 224 9.17 -14.91 -4.90
C LEU A 224 8.27 -15.28 -3.72
N ASP A 225 7.07 -14.74 -3.71
CA ASP A 225 6.02 -15.08 -2.74
C ASP A 225 4.80 -15.60 -3.49
N GLU A 226 3.96 -16.36 -2.80
CA GLU A 226 2.61 -16.64 -3.30
C GLU A 226 1.84 -15.32 -3.50
N THR A 227 0.86 -15.31 -4.36
CA THR A 227 0.04 -14.12 -4.56
C THR A 227 -0.68 -13.76 -3.27
N LYS A 228 -0.92 -12.45 -3.07
CA LYS A 228 -1.34 -11.85 -1.80
C LYS A 228 -2.63 -12.43 -1.21
N THR A 229 -3.50 -12.95 -2.05
CA THR A 229 -4.79 -13.57 -1.65
C THR A 229 -5.06 -14.80 -2.49
N PRO A 230 -5.80 -15.80 -1.97
CA PRO A 230 -6.19 -16.99 -2.74
C PRO A 230 -6.89 -16.65 -4.06
N GLU A 231 -7.71 -15.59 -4.07
CA GLU A 231 -8.44 -15.12 -5.26
C GLU A 231 -7.52 -14.52 -6.33
N SER A 232 -6.28 -14.23 -5.98
CA SER A 232 -5.27 -13.79 -6.95
C SER A 232 -4.69 -14.97 -7.74
N HIS A 233 -4.85 -16.21 -7.27
CA HIS A 233 -4.55 -17.41 -8.04
C HIS A 233 -5.60 -17.53 -9.14
N ARG A 234 -5.17 -17.52 -10.38
CA ARG A 234 -6.07 -17.60 -11.52
C ARG A 234 -5.38 -18.22 -12.72
N VAL A 235 -6.19 -18.73 -13.63
CA VAL A 235 -5.73 -19.23 -14.93
C VAL A 235 -6.26 -18.28 -15.99
N VAL A 236 -5.40 -17.82 -16.87
CA VAL A 236 -5.76 -16.89 -17.94
C VAL A 236 -5.36 -17.47 -19.29
N PRO A 237 -6.18 -17.26 -20.35
CA PRO A 237 -5.85 -17.73 -21.68
C PRO A 237 -4.70 -16.92 -22.29
N ILE A 238 -3.84 -17.60 -23.04
CA ILE A 238 -2.77 -16.96 -23.81
C ILE A 238 -3.21 -16.83 -25.26
N PRO A 239 -3.32 -15.61 -25.81
CA PRO A 239 -3.60 -15.44 -27.23
C PRO A 239 -2.53 -16.08 -28.12
N ALA A 240 -2.92 -16.72 -29.22
CA ALA A 240 -2.00 -17.45 -30.11
C ALA A 240 -0.77 -16.65 -30.57
N PRO A 241 -0.88 -15.33 -30.89
CA PRO A 241 0.30 -14.53 -31.20
C PRO A 241 1.28 -14.41 -30.03
N VAL A 242 0.78 -14.38 -28.78
CA VAL A 242 1.62 -14.25 -27.59
C VAL A 242 2.32 -15.56 -27.27
N CYS A 243 1.71 -16.72 -27.55
CA CYS A 243 2.36 -18.03 -27.43
C CYS A 243 3.67 -18.10 -28.23
N ARG A 244 3.67 -17.53 -29.44
CA ARG A 244 4.89 -17.45 -30.26
C ARG A 244 5.97 -16.59 -29.58
N LEU A 245 5.60 -15.43 -29.10
CA LEU A 245 6.55 -14.52 -28.40
C LEU A 245 7.12 -15.16 -27.14
N ILE A 246 6.30 -15.91 -26.39
CA ILE A 246 6.75 -16.64 -25.21
C ILE A 246 7.75 -17.74 -25.62
N ARG A 247 7.45 -18.51 -26.66
CA ARG A 247 8.34 -19.57 -27.15
C ARG A 247 9.70 -18.99 -27.58
N GLU A 248 9.69 -17.93 -28.38
CA GLU A 248 10.90 -17.22 -28.80
C GLU A 248 11.73 -16.72 -27.62
N HIS A 249 11.05 -16.20 -26.57
CA HIS A 249 11.71 -15.74 -25.36
C HIS A 249 12.35 -16.89 -24.57
N ILE A 250 11.63 -17.99 -24.40
CA ILE A 250 12.11 -19.18 -23.69
C ILE A 250 13.34 -19.77 -24.43
N ASP A 251 13.24 -19.93 -25.76
CA ASP A 251 14.31 -20.49 -26.58
C ASP A 251 15.60 -19.67 -26.50
N ARG A 252 15.46 -18.35 -26.32
CA ARG A 252 16.59 -17.43 -26.33
C ARG A 252 17.17 -17.15 -24.96
N PHE A 253 16.33 -17.11 -23.93
CA PHE A 253 16.72 -16.59 -22.62
C PHE A 253 16.57 -17.57 -21.46
N CYS A 254 15.94 -18.73 -21.68
CA CYS A 254 15.76 -19.78 -20.69
C CYS A 254 16.34 -21.13 -21.16
N PRO A 255 17.66 -21.24 -21.32
CA PRO A 255 18.30 -22.41 -21.93
C PRO A 255 18.08 -23.70 -21.12
N ASP A 256 18.03 -23.61 -19.81
CA ASP A 256 17.94 -24.77 -18.91
C ASP A 256 16.58 -25.47 -18.96
N ARG A 257 15.53 -24.75 -19.37
CA ARG A 257 14.14 -25.26 -19.48
C ARG A 257 13.62 -26.00 -18.23
N ASP A 258 14.26 -25.79 -17.08
CA ASP A 258 13.79 -26.30 -15.82
C ASP A 258 12.42 -25.67 -15.50
N PRO A 259 11.41 -26.45 -15.08
CA PRO A 259 10.10 -25.93 -14.73
C PRO A 259 10.12 -24.78 -13.72
N ASP A 260 11.09 -24.77 -12.80
CA ASP A 260 11.23 -23.74 -11.77
C ASP A 260 12.03 -22.50 -12.23
N THR A 261 12.58 -22.55 -13.45
CA THR A 261 13.29 -21.40 -14.02
C THR A 261 12.34 -20.22 -14.20
N MET A 262 12.79 -19.06 -13.72
CA MET A 262 12.05 -17.80 -13.87
C MET A 262 12.03 -17.36 -15.34
N LEU A 263 10.85 -16.99 -15.86
CA LEU A 263 10.72 -16.43 -17.21
C LEU A 263 11.54 -15.14 -17.34
N PHE A 264 11.62 -14.37 -16.26
CA PHE A 264 12.47 -13.19 -16.14
C PHE A 264 13.30 -13.28 -14.87
N HIS A 265 14.60 -13.27 -15.00
CA HIS A 265 15.56 -13.24 -13.89
C HIS A 265 16.44 -11.98 -13.94
N ALA A 266 17.20 -11.73 -12.91
CA ALA A 266 18.18 -10.66 -12.92
C ALA A 266 19.36 -11.03 -13.85
N ILE A 267 19.62 -10.23 -14.88
CA ILE A 267 20.60 -10.56 -15.94
C ILE A 267 22.00 -10.83 -15.39
N ARG A 268 22.43 -10.09 -14.37
CA ARG A 268 23.76 -10.24 -13.76
C ARG A 268 23.82 -11.32 -12.67
N HIS A 269 22.66 -11.74 -12.17
CA HIS A 269 22.48 -12.67 -11.07
C HIS A 269 21.28 -13.57 -11.38
N PRO A 270 21.45 -14.58 -12.29
CA PRO A 270 20.34 -15.43 -12.74
C PRO A 270 19.64 -16.19 -11.59
N GLU A 271 20.35 -16.42 -10.50
CA GLU A 271 19.83 -17.02 -9.28
C GLU A 271 18.85 -16.12 -8.49
N ARG A 272 18.76 -14.83 -8.85
CA ARG A 272 17.90 -13.86 -8.18
C ARG A 272 16.69 -13.54 -9.02
N VAL A 273 15.56 -13.35 -8.33
CA VAL A 273 14.33 -12.85 -8.97
C VAL A 273 14.56 -11.46 -9.58
N LEU A 274 13.88 -11.19 -10.67
CA LEU A 274 13.91 -9.88 -11.29
C LEU A 274 13.23 -8.85 -10.39
N ASN A 275 13.97 -7.79 -10.06
CA ASN A 275 13.39 -6.66 -9.33
C ASN A 275 12.37 -5.91 -10.21
N PRO A 276 11.09 -5.81 -9.80
CA PRO A 276 10.05 -5.10 -10.55
C PRO A 276 10.40 -3.64 -10.88
N THR A 277 11.25 -2.99 -10.05
CA THR A 277 11.69 -1.61 -10.33
C THR A 277 12.55 -1.51 -11.60
N THR A 278 13.17 -2.62 -12.02
CA THR A 278 13.93 -2.68 -13.27
C THR A 278 12.99 -2.50 -14.47
N ILE A 279 11.90 -3.28 -14.53
CA ILE A 279 10.88 -3.12 -15.58
C ILE A 279 10.24 -1.73 -15.51
N GLN A 280 9.92 -1.23 -14.31
CA GLN A 280 9.36 0.11 -14.16
C GLN A 280 10.30 1.22 -14.68
N ARG A 281 11.61 1.06 -14.50
CA ARG A 281 12.59 2.00 -15.02
C ARG A 281 12.64 1.96 -16.55
N GLN A 282 12.66 0.77 -17.15
CA GLN A 282 12.60 0.61 -18.60
C GLN A 282 11.30 1.22 -19.16
N PHE A 283 10.17 0.98 -18.51
CA PHE A 283 8.89 1.56 -18.91
C PHE A 283 8.92 3.09 -18.89
N ARG A 284 9.48 3.70 -17.84
CA ARG A 284 9.61 5.16 -17.76
C ARG A 284 10.51 5.75 -18.86
N THR A 285 11.51 5.00 -19.33
CA THR A 285 12.35 5.41 -20.44
C THR A 285 11.59 5.26 -21.76
N ALA A 286 10.95 4.12 -21.99
CA ALA A 286 10.27 3.82 -23.25
C ALA A 286 9.03 4.72 -23.49
N ARG A 287 8.25 5.04 -22.46
CA ARG A 287 7.04 5.88 -22.58
C ARG A 287 7.31 7.29 -23.11
N LYS A 288 8.56 7.78 -23.01
CA LYS A 288 8.96 9.06 -23.60
C LYS A 288 8.83 9.05 -25.13
N ARG A 289 8.99 7.88 -25.77
CA ARG A 289 8.85 7.73 -27.23
C ARG A 289 7.41 7.92 -27.71
N ILE A 290 6.44 7.72 -26.83
CA ILE A 290 5.02 7.92 -27.12
C ILE A 290 4.44 9.20 -26.51
N ASN A 291 5.29 10.05 -25.91
CA ASN A 291 4.90 11.30 -25.24
C ASN A 291 3.78 11.11 -24.16
N ARG A 292 3.74 9.95 -23.50
CA ARG A 292 2.75 9.60 -22.50
C ARG A 292 3.40 9.48 -21.10
N GLU A 293 3.78 10.61 -20.52
CA GLU A 293 4.35 10.62 -19.17
C GLU A 293 3.33 10.28 -18.07
N ASP A 294 2.04 10.34 -18.38
CA ASP A 294 0.93 10.00 -17.53
C ASP A 294 0.80 8.49 -17.28
N VAL A 295 1.26 7.63 -18.24
CA VAL A 295 1.13 6.17 -18.12
C VAL A 295 2.25 5.54 -17.30
N THR A 296 1.91 4.45 -16.65
CA THR A 296 2.82 3.59 -15.88
C THR A 296 2.68 2.15 -16.36
N PHE A 297 3.54 1.24 -15.91
CA PHE A 297 3.37 -0.18 -16.24
C PHE A 297 1.98 -0.72 -15.83
N HIS A 298 1.41 -0.20 -14.73
CA HIS A 298 0.05 -0.57 -14.32
C HIS A 298 -1.03 -0.09 -15.30
N SER A 299 -0.75 0.91 -16.11
CA SER A 299 -1.69 1.39 -17.14
C SER A 299 -1.91 0.36 -18.27
N LEU A 300 -0.97 -0.58 -18.49
CA LEU A 300 -1.15 -1.73 -19.39
C LEU A 300 -2.34 -2.59 -18.94
N ARG A 301 -2.43 -2.85 -17.65
CA ARG A 301 -3.54 -3.61 -17.07
C ARG A 301 -4.88 -2.87 -17.20
N ALA A 302 -4.89 -1.56 -17.01
CA ALA A 302 -6.09 -0.75 -17.23
C ALA A 302 -6.49 -0.73 -18.72
N THR A 303 -5.52 -0.66 -19.63
CA THR A 303 -5.74 -0.77 -21.08
C THR A 303 -6.29 -2.14 -21.45
N HIS A 304 -5.73 -3.24 -20.91
CA HIS A 304 -6.26 -4.59 -21.09
C HIS A 304 -7.74 -4.69 -20.71
N ALA A 305 -8.08 -4.25 -19.50
CA ALA A 305 -9.46 -4.26 -19.02
C ALA A 305 -10.42 -3.50 -19.96
N THR A 306 -9.99 -2.32 -20.39
CA THR A 306 -10.75 -1.51 -21.34
C THR A 306 -10.95 -2.22 -22.68
N MET A 307 -9.87 -2.77 -23.25
CA MET A 307 -9.93 -3.50 -24.54
C MET A 307 -10.81 -4.75 -24.45
N PHE A 308 -10.73 -5.48 -23.34
CA PHE A 308 -11.54 -6.67 -23.12
C PHE A 308 -13.04 -6.33 -23.09
N MET A 309 -13.42 -5.27 -22.39
CA MET A 309 -14.81 -4.81 -22.34
C MET A 309 -15.32 -4.27 -23.69
N ILE A 310 -14.48 -3.52 -24.44
CA ILE A 310 -14.84 -3.04 -25.78
C ILE A 310 -15.10 -4.23 -26.73
N GLN A 311 -14.41 -5.35 -26.53
CA GLN A 311 -14.60 -6.58 -27.31
C GLN A 311 -15.80 -7.41 -26.84
N GLY A 312 -16.61 -6.92 -25.89
CA GLY A 312 -17.83 -7.57 -25.44
C GLY A 312 -17.69 -8.35 -24.13
N GLY A 313 -16.53 -8.30 -23.48
CA GLY A 313 -16.32 -8.88 -22.15
C GLY A 313 -17.20 -8.20 -21.11
N THR A 314 -17.79 -8.97 -20.23
CA THR A 314 -18.60 -8.46 -19.12
C THR A 314 -17.71 -7.93 -17.98
N LEU A 315 -18.29 -7.09 -17.12
CA LEU A 315 -17.60 -6.61 -15.91
C LEU A 315 -17.12 -7.78 -15.03
N ARG A 316 -17.96 -8.80 -14.88
CA ARG A 316 -17.64 -9.99 -14.07
C ARG A 316 -16.44 -10.76 -14.63
N GLU A 317 -16.48 -11.07 -15.91
CA GLU A 317 -15.37 -11.76 -16.60
C GLU A 317 -14.09 -10.95 -16.52
N THR A 318 -14.18 -9.61 -16.70
CA THR A 318 -13.02 -8.72 -16.55
C THR A 318 -12.44 -8.76 -15.13
N MET A 319 -13.30 -8.81 -14.11
CA MET A 319 -12.84 -8.92 -12.71
C MET A 319 -12.16 -10.26 -12.44
N ASP A 320 -12.74 -11.35 -12.94
CA ASP A 320 -12.21 -12.68 -12.75
C ASP A 320 -10.85 -12.83 -13.47
N GLU A 321 -10.74 -12.36 -14.71
CA GLU A 321 -9.49 -12.37 -15.48
C GLU A 321 -8.38 -11.53 -14.82
N LEU A 322 -8.75 -10.37 -14.27
CA LEU A 322 -7.81 -9.52 -13.57
C LEU A 322 -7.51 -9.99 -12.13
N GLY A 323 -8.31 -10.86 -11.53
CA GLY A 323 -8.24 -11.18 -10.11
C GLY A 323 -8.52 -9.94 -9.24
N HIS A 324 -9.66 -9.26 -9.51
CA HIS A 324 -10.18 -8.16 -8.71
C HIS A 324 -11.26 -8.65 -7.77
N VAL A 325 -11.06 -8.44 -6.47
CA VAL A 325 -12.06 -8.77 -5.43
C VAL A 325 -13.03 -7.61 -5.20
N ASP A 326 -12.56 -6.37 -5.39
CA ASP A 326 -13.32 -5.16 -5.08
C ASP A 326 -14.05 -4.64 -6.32
N VAL A 327 -15.39 -4.74 -6.29
CA VAL A 327 -16.29 -4.28 -7.35
C VAL A 327 -16.18 -2.77 -7.55
N ASP A 328 -16.03 -1.99 -6.47
CA ASP A 328 -15.95 -0.53 -6.56
C ASP A 328 -14.70 -0.07 -7.30
N VAL A 329 -13.58 -0.78 -7.11
CA VAL A 329 -12.33 -0.54 -7.86
C VAL A 329 -12.54 -0.88 -9.33
N ALA A 330 -13.18 -2.00 -9.61
CA ALA A 330 -13.48 -2.45 -10.96
C ALA A 330 -14.39 -1.41 -11.67
N VAL A 331 -15.53 -1.07 -11.09
CA VAL A 331 -16.49 -0.10 -11.64
C VAL A 331 -15.82 1.25 -11.91
N ARG A 332 -15.02 1.79 -10.99
CA ARG A 332 -14.29 3.05 -11.20
C ARG A 332 -13.25 2.99 -12.33
N CYS A 333 -12.67 1.82 -12.56
CA CYS A 333 -11.76 1.63 -13.70
C CYS A 333 -12.52 1.55 -15.03
N TYR A 334 -13.76 1.05 -15.02
CA TYR A 334 -14.53 0.68 -16.21
C TYR A 334 -15.60 1.72 -16.60
N GLN A 335 -16.13 2.52 -15.68
CA GLN A 335 -17.05 3.63 -16.01
C GLN A 335 -16.46 4.66 -17.00
N ARG A 336 -15.15 4.54 -17.28
CA ARG A 336 -14.42 5.40 -18.23
C ARG A 336 -14.54 4.96 -19.69
N VAL A 337 -15.19 3.82 -19.95
CA VAL A 337 -15.19 3.18 -21.28
C VAL A 337 -16.54 3.28 -21.96
N VAL A 338 -17.60 3.52 -21.22
CA VAL A 338 -18.95 3.67 -21.77
C VAL A 338 -19.29 5.15 -21.75
N PRO A 339 -19.47 5.79 -22.94
CA PRO A 339 -19.96 7.18 -23.02
C PRO A 339 -21.37 7.33 -22.47
#